data_5094649b9fb62b8dbd0303eecc2a5134
#
_entry.id   5094649b9fb62b8dbd0303eecc2a5134
#
_cell.length_a   1.000
_cell.length_b   1.000
_cell.length_c   1.000
_cell.angle_alpha   90.00
_cell.angle_beta   90.00
_cell.angle_gamma   90.00
#
_symmetry.space_group_name_H-M   'P 1'
#
loop_
_entity.id
_entity.type
_entity.pdbx_description
1 polymer ?
#
loop_
_entity_poly.entity_id
_entity_poly.type
_entity_poly.pdbx_seq_one_letter_code
_entity_poly.pdbx_strand_id
1 'polypeptide(L)'
;MMLNRRSLMTLMLSGATAMLAAGQASAAPQRIRIGYQKYGTLILLKEKGFLEAALANTGITVEWSQFPAGPPLLQAMAAGAIDVGQTGDLPPVFAQANIPDSIVYFGHEPKSGSSEAIIVHDDSPIRSIEDLRGRRVAVTRGSDANWLLLSSLLQKGLSFHDIHLSYLLPAAARPAFEAGTIDAWAIWDPYLSAVGQKTRALATGADIKGAMSFYLSSLSFYQNIPDLLVAVRNAIIECDNWAQAHREDVTRILASSTGLAPDIVRNSVDKLPFRFNAMDDDSIAQQEEIAAAFHKENLIGSLPDIRKSIATLKG
;
A
#
# COMPACT_ATOMS: atom_id res chain seq x y z
N MET A 1 -4.30 72.19 47.92
CA MET A 1 -2.95 72.20 47.28
C MET A 1 -2.90 71.03 46.32
N MET A 2 -3.07 71.33 45.03
CA MET A 2 -3.24 70.36 43.97
C MET A 2 -1.90 69.77 43.51
N LEU A 3 -1.71 68.46 43.56
CA LEU A 3 -0.54 67.78 43.03
C LEU A 3 -0.78 67.47 41.54
N ASN A 4 0.18 67.93 40.73
CA ASN A 4 0.14 68.06 39.31
C ASN A 4 0.44 66.73 38.60
N ARG A 5 -0.43 66.29 37.64
CA ARG A 5 -0.45 65.03 36.93
C ARG A 5 0.65 64.86 35.82
N ARG A 6 1.76 65.56 35.88
CA ARG A 6 2.74 65.66 34.76
C ARG A 6 4.13 65.08 35.01
N SER A 7 4.37 64.36 36.11
CA SER A 7 5.70 63.82 36.43
C SER A 7 5.79 62.30 36.56
N LEU A 8 4.89 61.55 35.97
CA LEU A 8 4.89 60.10 36.04
C LEU A 8 4.94 59.42 34.62
N MET A 9 5.52 60.07 33.64
CA MET A 9 5.62 59.54 32.27
C MET A 9 7.03 59.52 31.69
N THR A 10 8.06 59.21 32.43
CA THR A 10 9.43 59.18 31.90
C THR A 10 10.33 58.09 32.54
N LEU A 11 9.77 56.91 32.89
CA LEU A 11 10.60 55.78 33.35
C LEU A 11 9.99 54.42 33.03
N MET A 12 9.50 54.19 31.82
CA MET A 12 9.18 52.87 31.31
C MET A 12 9.44 52.75 29.80
N LEU A 13 10.66 52.96 29.36
CA LEU A 13 11.08 52.74 27.98
C LEU A 13 12.52 52.25 27.93
N SER A 14 12.82 51.12 28.59
CA SER A 14 14.11 50.40 28.43
C SER A 14 13.96 48.99 28.95
N GLY A 15 13.18 48.14 28.26
CA GLY A 15 12.99 46.75 28.72
C GLY A 15 12.14 45.88 27.80
N ALA A 16 12.15 46.11 26.49
CA ALA A 16 11.35 45.32 25.58
C ALA A 16 12.02 45.10 24.23
N THR A 17 13.23 44.51 24.23
CA THR A 17 13.86 44.05 22.98
C THR A 17 14.81 42.87 23.23
N ALA A 18 14.33 41.81 23.90
CA ALA A 18 15.07 40.57 24.04
C ALA A 18 14.10 39.38 24.23
N MET A 19 13.06 39.29 23.44
CA MET A 19 12.24 38.08 23.33
C MET A 19 11.64 38.04 21.93
N LEU A 20 12.26 37.34 20.99
CA LEU A 20 11.64 36.77 19.78
C LEU A 20 12.74 36.21 18.85
N ALA A 21 13.45 35.22 19.36
CA ALA A 21 14.14 34.24 18.52
C ALA A 21 14.17 32.90 19.25
N ALA A 22 13.04 32.51 19.85
CA ALA A 22 12.76 31.08 20.03
C ALA A 22 12.36 30.56 18.67
N GLY A 23 13.36 30.18 17.86
CA GLY A 23 13.11 29.33 16.71
C GLY A 23 12.23 28.19 17.19
N GLN A 24 11.09 27.99 16.56
CA GLN A 24 10.30 26.77 16.71
C GLN A 24 11.24 25.64 16.27
N ALA A 25 11.97 25.05 17.22
CA ALA A 25 12.48 23.72 17.05
C ALA A 25 11.23 22.87 16.83
N SER A 26 10.94 22.52 15.59
CA SER A 26 9.96 21.50 15.27
C SER A 26 10.38 20.30 16.10
N ALA A 27 9.61 20.00 17.16
CA ALA A 27 9.89 18.82 17.96
C ALA A 27 9.87 17.64 16.98
N ALA A 28 10.98 16.90 16.91
CA ALA A 28 11.03 15.67 16.12
C ALA A 28 9.80 14.81 16.47
N PRO A 29 9.17 14.16 15.52
CA PRO A 29 7.97 13.37 15.81
C PRO A 29 8.34 12.33 16.86
N GLN A 30 7.56 12.29 17.93
CA GLN A 30 7.75 11.29 18.97
C GLN A 30 7.34 9.88 18.51
N ARG A 31 6.76 9.76 17.32
CA ARG A 31 6.28 8.50 16.76
C ARG A 31 6.27 8.50 15.23
N ILE A 32 6.37 7.29 14.66
CA ILE A 32 6.09 6.99 13.27
C ILE A 32 4.93 5.98 13.20
N ARG A 33 3.97 6.18 12.31
CA ARG A 33 2.78 5.35 12.16
C ARG A 33 2.86 4.56 10.86
N ILE A 34 2.91 3.23 10.98
CA ILE A 34 3.07 2.32 9.84
C ILE A 34 1.78 1.56 9.60
N GLY A 35 1.25 1.66 8.36
CA GLY A 35 0.16 0.82 7.90
C GLY A 35 0.68 -0.47 7.25
N TYR A 36 0.14 -1.63 7.65
CA TYR A 36 0.55 -2.91 7.08
C TYR A 36 -0.65 -3.81 6.77
N GLN A 37 -0.44 -4.77 5.89
CA GLN A 37 -1.37 -5.85 5.57
C GLN A 37 -0.82 -7.18 6.11
N LYS A 38 -1.65 -8.23 6.18
CA LYS A 38 -1.23 -9.56 6.67
C LYS A 38 -0.31 -10.32 5.71
N TYR A 39 0.38 -9.62 4.81
CA TYR A 39 1.23 -10.18 3.77
C TYR A 39 2.29 -9.15 3.35
N GLY A 40 3.45 -9.64 2.83
CA GLY A 40 4.53 -8.77 2.39
C GLY A 40 5.55 -8.43 3.49
N THR A 41 6.46 -7.51 3.20
CA THR A 41 7.60 -7.19 4.08
C THR A 41 7.20 -6.46 5.35
N LEU A 42 6.20 -5.55 5.33
CA LEU A 42 5.93 -4.72 6.51
C LEU A 42 5.41 -5.48 7.73
N ILE A 43 4.69 -6.61 7.54
CA ILE A 43 4.32 -7.46 8.67
C ILE A 43 5.54 -8.16 9.28
N LEU A 44 6.52 -8.55 8.45
CA LEU A 44 7.77 -9.15 8.93
C LEU A 44 8.62 -8.11 9.66
N LEU A 45 8.71 -6.90 9.12
CA LEU A 45 9.39 -5.76 9.75
C LEU A 45 8.86 -5.52 11.17
N LYS A 46 7.53 -5.54 11.34
CA LYS A 46 6.85 -5.44 12.62
C LYS A 46 7.19 -6.60 13.56
N GLU A 47 7.01 -7.84 13.10
CA GLU A 47 7.17 -9.03 13.96
C GLU A 47 8.63 -9.27 14.37
N LYS A 48 9.59 -8.79 13.57
CA LYS A 48 11.02 -8.90 13.86
C LYS A 48 11.58 -7.70 14.61
N GLY A 49 10.90 -6.55 14.61
CA GLY A 49 11.31 -5.35 15.31
C GLY A 49 12.55 -4.67 14.71
N PHE A 50 12.84 -4.85 13.42
CA PHE A 50 14.00 -4.21 12.77
C PHE A 50 13.92 -2.68 12.83
N LEU A 51 12.73 -2.09 12.62
CA LEU A 51 12.56 -0.64 12.67
C LEU A 51 12.69 -0.11 14.10
N GLU A 52 12.11 -0.80 15.09
CA GLU A 52 12.26 -0.46 16.50
C GLU A 52 13.72 -0.52 16.94
N ALA A 53 14.47 -1.54 16.49
CA ALA A 53 15.90 -1.66 16.78
C ALA A 53 16.71 -0.50 16.15
N ALA A 54 16.40 -0.14 14.90
CA ALA A 54 17.06 0.98 14.22
C ALA A 54 16.77 2.33 14.92
N LEU A 55 15.61 2.49 15.57
CA LEU A 55 15.18 3.71 16.23
C LEU A 55 15.41 3.74 17.75
N ALA A 56 15.99 2.67 18.36
CA ALA A 56 16.08 2.49 19.81
C ALA A 56 16.70 3.67 20.58
N ASN A 57 17.64 4.40 19.98
CA ASN A 57 18.34 5.51 20.62
C ASN A 57 17.84 6.89 20.17
N THR A 58 16.72 6.97 19.45
CA THR A 58 16.18 8.23 18.89
C THR A 58 15.05 8.83 19.72
N GLY A 59 14.45 8.06 20.63
CA GLY A 59 13.24 8.45 21.36
C GLY A 59 11.97 8.37 20.50
N ILE A 60 12.05 7.87 19.27
CA ILE A 60 10.91 7.72 18.37
C ILE A 60 10.27 6.35 18.59
N THR A 61 8.95 6.32 18.78
CA THR A 61 8.16 5.09 18.88
C THR A 61 7.56 4.70 17.54
N VAL A 62 7.39 3.39 17.30
CA VAL A 62 6.74 2.86 16.09
C VAL A 62 5.33 2.40 16.45
N GLU A 63 4.33 2.94 15.76
CA GLU A 63 2.92 2.53 15.89
C GLU A 63 2.50 1.76 14.63
N TRP A 64 1.89 0.59 14.81
CA TRP A 64 1.48 -0.29 13.72
C TRP A 64 -0.04 -0.37 13.62
N SER A 65 -0.58 -0.18 12.40
CA SER A 65 -2.00 -0.32 12.10
C SER A 65 -2.23 -1.32 10.98
N GLN A 66 -3.08 -2.33 11.22
CA GLN A 66 -3.39 -3.36 10.25
C GLN A 66 -4.55 -2.95 9.35
N PHE A 67 -4.44 -3.21 8.05
CA PHE A 67 -5.47 -2.95 7.06
C PHE A 67 -5.82 -4.22 6.26
N PRO A 68 -7.10 -4.38 5.85
CA PRO A 68 -7.54 -5.57 5.10
C PRO A 68 -7.13 -5.53 3.62
N ALA A 69 -6.77 -4.35 3.07
CA ALA A 69 -6.40 -4.13 1.68
C ALA A 69 -5.69 -2.77 1.50
N GLY A 70 -5.07 -2.54 0.33
CA GLY A 70 -4.38 -1.30 -0.01
C GLY A 70 -5.26 -0.03 0.00
N PRO A 71 -6.46 -0.04 -0.61
CA PRO A 71 -7.30 1.16 -0.64
C PRO A 71 -7.64 1.76 0.72
N PRO A 72 -8.12 1.01 1.74
CA PRO A 72 -8.35 1.56 3.08
C PRO A 72 -7.06 2.01 3.78
N LEU A 73 -5.91 1.39 3.50
CA LEU A 73 -4.61 1.84 4.01
C LEU A 73 -4.27 3.24 3.47
N LEU A 74 -4.42 3.46 2.16
CA LEU A 74 -4.12 4.76 1.56
C LEU A 74 -5.15 5.84 1.90
N GLN A 75 -6.40 5.49 2.16
CA GLN A 75 -7.36 6.42 2.75
C GLN A 75 -6.92 6.89 4.14
N ALA A 76 -6.42 5.99 4.98
CA ALA A 76 -5.86 6.33 6.29
C ALA A 76 -4.60 7.20 6.17
N MET A 77 -3.74 6.94 5.17
CA MET A 77 -2.56 7.76 4.88
C MET A 77 -2.96 9.17 4.45
N ALA A 78 -3.89 9.30 3.51
CA ALA A 78 -4.41 10.59 3.05
C ALA A 78 -5.10 11.39 4.17
N ALA A 79 -5.73 10.69 5.12
CA ALA A 79 -6.33 11.30 6.32
C ALA A 79 -5.30 11.63 7.41
N GLY A 80 -4.00 11.37 7.19
CA GLY A 80 -2.93 11.62 8.16
C GLY A 80 -2.94 10.68 9.37
N ALA A 81 -3.60 9.51 9.27
CA ALA A 81 -3.63 8.51 10.34
C ALA A 81 -2.40 7.59 10.32
N ILE A 82 -1.75 7.39 9.18
CA ILE A 82 -0.50 6.67 9.02
C ILE A 82 0.49 7.48 8.15
N ASP A 83 1.78 7.22 8.33
CA ASP A 83 2.87 7.95 7.68
C ASP A 83 3.51 7.15 6.55
N VAL A 84 3.61 5.83 6.71
CA VAL A 84 4.24 4.91 5.76
C VAL A 84 3.37 3.67 5.59
N GLY A 85 3.40 3.07 4.41
CA GLY A 85 2.68 1.84 4.11
C GLY A 85 3.18 1.15 2.84
N GLN A 86 2.65 -0.06 2.60
CA GLN A 86 2.92 -0.84 1.38
C GLN A 86 1.60 -1.31 0.79
N THR A 87 1.46 -1.16 -0.53
CA THR A 87 0.29 -1.67 -1.28
C THR A 87 0.73 -2.25 -2.62
N GLY A 88 -0.15 -2.95 -3.31
CA GLY A 88 0.03 -3.29 -4.71
C GLY A 88 0.01 -2.06 -5.62
N ASP A 89 -0.10 -2.27 -6.92
CA ASP A 89 0.15 -1.25 -7.94
C ASP A 89 -1.03 -0.29 -8.21
N LEU A 90 -2.28 -0.74 -8.11
CA LEU A 90 -3.42 0.13 -8.40
C LEU A 90 -3.80 1.09 -7.26
N PRO A 91 -3.74 0.73 -5.96
CA PRO A 91 -4.18 1.62 -4.88
C PRO A 91 -3.54 3.02 -4.90
N PRO A 92 -2.21 3.19 -5.18
CA PRO A 92 -1.59 4.51 -5.24
C PRO A 92 -2.14 5.39 -6.36
N VAL A 93 -2.47 4.80 -7.52
CA VAL A 93 -3.10 5.51 -8.65
C VAL A 93 -4.44 6.10 -8.24
N PHE A 94 -5.28 5.30 -7.56
CA PHE A 94 -6.56 5.77 -7.03
C PHE A 94 -6.40 6.84 -5.96
N ALA A 95 -5.43 6.70 -5.06
CA ALA A 95 -5.17 7.69 -4.02
C ALA A 95 -4.81 9.05 -4.63
N GLN A 96 -3.89 9.08 -5.59
CA GLN A 96 -3.45 10.31 -6.24
C GLN A 96 -4.52 10.92 -7.16
N ALA A 97 -5.30 10.09 -7.87
CA ALA A 97 -6.39 10.58 -8.71
C ALA A 97 -7.49 11.27 -7.89
N ASN A 98 -7.74 10.81 -6.65
CA ASN A 98 -8.76 11.36 -5.76
C ASN A 98 -8.25 12.50 -4.88
N ILE A 99 -7.00 12.40 -4.39
CA ILE A 99 -6.36 13.39 -3.51
C ILE A 99 -4.94 13.60 -4.02
N PRO A 100 -4.74 14.53 -5.00
CA PRO A 100 -3.42 14.87 -5.50
C PRO A 100 -2.46 15.28 -4.37
N ASP A 101 -1.18 15.00 -4.54
CA ASP A 101 -0.12 15.35 -3.60
C ASP A 101 -0.32 14.76 -2.17
N SER A 102 -1.10 13.68 -2.02
CA SER A 102 -1.32 13.03 -0.71
C SER A 102 -0.21 12.05 -0.34
N ILE A 103 0.42 11.43 -1.33
CA ILE A 103 1.41 10.36 -1.14
C ILE A 103 2.64 10.56 -2.03
N VAL A 104 3.75 9.92 -1.65
CA VAL A 104 4.94 9.74 -2.47
C VAL A 104 5.36 8.28 -2.48
N TYR A 105 5.92 7.84 -3.61
CA TYR A 105 6.58 6.54 -3.75
C TYR A 105 8.04 6.67 -3.35
N PHE A 106 8.54 5.79 -2.49
CA PHE A 106 9.95 5.78 -2.13
C PHE A 106 10.67 4.47 -2.49
N GLY A 107 9.93 3.48 -2.98
CA GLY A 107 10.47 2.22 -3.47
C GLY A 107 9.40 1.25 -3.92
N HIS A 108 9.85 0.11 -4.45
CA HIS A 108 8.99 -0.97 -4.90
C HIS A 108 9.64 -2.34 -4.71
N GLU A 109 8.84 -3.40 -4.70
CA GLU A 109 9.30 -4.77 -4.86
C GLU A 109 9.34 -5.15 -6.34
N PRO A 110 10.19 -6.10 -6.75
CA PRO A 110 10.19 -6.64 -8.11
C PRO A 110 8.82 -7.21 -8.50
N LYS A 111 8.56 -7.28 -9.79
CA LYS A 111 7.34 -7.90 -10.33
C LYS A 111 7.17 -9.33 -9.83
N SER A 112 5.94 -9.64 -9.38
CA SER A 112 5.50 -10.98 -9.03
C SER A 112 4.29 -11.33 -9.88
N GLY A 113 4.38 -12.39 -10.67
CA GLY A 113 3.30 -12.77 -11.59
C GLY A 113 2.29 -13.75 -11.02
N SER A 114 2.59 -14.41 -9.90
CA SER A 114 1.80 -15.54 -9.39
C SER A 114 1.10 -15.28 -8.06
N SER A 115 1.23 -14.07 -7.51
CA SER A 115 0.63 -13.70 -6.21
C SER A 115 -0.82 -13.25 -6.31
N GLU A 116 -1.38 -13.11 -7.51
CA GLU A 116 -2.78 -12.75 -7.75
C GLU A 116 -3.36 -13.53 -8.94
N ALA A 117 -4.66 -13.76 -8.93
CA ALA A 117 -5.35 -14.46 -9.99
C ALA A 117 -6.84 -14.07 -10.07
N ILE A 118 -7.43 -14.31 -11.25
CA ILE A 118 -8.88 -14.41 -11.45
C ILE A 118 -9.21 -15.90 -11.37
N ILE A 119 -9.95 -16.32 -10.34
CA ILE A 119 -10.26 -17.72 -10.08
C ILE A 119 -11.73 -18.04 -10.29
N VAL A 120 -11.98 -19.30 -10.66
CA VAL A 120 -13.30 -19.92 -10.71
C VAL A 120 -13.23 -21.30 -10.03
N HIS A 121 -14.38 -21.88 -9.70
CA HIS A 121 -14.41 -23.28 -9.24
C HIS A 121 -13.95 -24.25 -10.34
N ASP A 122 -13.33 -25.36 -9.99
CA ASP A 122 -12.80 -26.34 -10.95
C ASP A 122 -13.88 -26.92 -11.86
N ASP A 123 -15.07 -27.14 -11.35
CA ASP A 123 -16.25 -27.65 -12.06
C ASP A 123 -16.99 -26.55 -12.84
N SER A 124 -16.61 -25.29 -12.70
CA SER A 124 -17.24 -24.19 -13.43
C SER A 124 -17.16 -24.39 -14.94
N PRO A 125 -18.24 -24.08 -15.70
CA PRO A 125 -18.19 -24.05 -17.17
C PRO A 125 -17.37 -22.93 -17.76
N ILE A 126 -17.02 -21.92 -16.97
CA ILE A 126 -16.19 -20.76 -17.38
C ILE A 126 -14.77 -21.25 -17.58
N ARG A 127 -14.21 -21.18 -18.80
CA ARG A 127 -12.88 -21.71 -19.14
C ARG A 127 -11.88 -20.63 -19.54
N SER A 128 -12.38 -19.44 -19.92
CA SER A 128 -11.59 -18.31 -20.40
C SER A 128 -12.10 -16.98 -19.83
N ILE A 129 -11.37 -15.90 -20.06
CA ILE A 129 -11.79 -14.54 -19.70
C ILE A 129 -13.03 -14.13 -20.49
N GLU A 130 -13.15 -14.56 -21.75
CA GLU A 130 -14.31 -14.28 -22.61
C GLU A 130 -15.62 -14.87 -22.05
N ASP A 131 -15.54 -15.99 -21.33
CA ASP A 131 -16.69 -16.65 -20.69
C ASP A 131 -17.20 -15.85 -19.46
N LEU A 132 -16.47 -14.84 -19.00
CA LEU A 132 -16.93 -13.94 -17.92
C LEU A 132 -18.08 -13.03 -18.35
N ARG A 133 -18.37 -12.90 -19.66
CA ARG A 133 -19.49 -12.11 -20.15
C ARG A 133 -20.81 -12.53 -19.49
N GLY A 134 -21.49 -11.56 -18.84
CA GLY A 134 -22.73 -11.77 -18.10
C GLY A 134 -22.58 -12.57 -16.81
N ARG A 135 -21.33 -12.83 -16.33
CA ARG A 135 -21.07 -13.56 -15.08
C ARG A 135 -20.91 -12.61 -13.90
N ARG A 136 -21.19 -13.14 -12.70
CA ARG A 136 -21.02 -12.42 -11.43
C ARG A 136 -19.56 -12.53 -11.01
N VAL A 137 -18.85 -11.40 -11.02
CA VAL A 137 -17.42 -11.35 -10.72
C VAL A 137 -17.20 -10.46 -9.51
N ALA A 138 -16.51 -10.96 -8.49
CA ALA A 138 -16.11 -10.16 -7.33
C ALA A 138 -14.67 -9.69 -7.44
N VAL A 139 -14.44 -8.48 -6.93
CA VAL A 139 -13.10 -7.88 -6.77
C VAL A 139 -13.13 -6.81 -5.69
N THR A 140 -12.01 -6.54 -5.05
CA THR A 140 -11.88 -5.36 -4.18
C THR A 140 -11.60 -4.12 -5.01
N ARG A 141 -12.48 -3.11 -4.92
CA ARG A 141 -12.35 -1.88 -5.68
C ARG A 141 -11.02 -1.18 -5.41
N GLY A 142 -10.29 -0.85 -6.48
CA GLY A 142 -9.04 -0.12 -6.40
C GLY A 142 -7.86 -0.96 -5.88
N SER A 143 -7.98 -2.30 -5.80
CA SER A 143 -6.87 -3.22 -5.50
C SER A 143 -6.12 -3.61 -6.78
N ASP A 144 -4.92 -4.15 -6.64
CA ASP A 144 -4.13 -4.78 -7.71
C ASP A 144 -4.94 -5.85 -8.47
N ALA A 145 -5.69 -6.72 -7.79
CA ALA A 145 -6.61 -7.65 -8.45
C ALA A 145 -7.70 -6.96 -9.29
N ASN A 146 -8.05 -5.70 -8.98
CA ASN A 146 -8.95 -4.91 -9.83
C ASN A 146 -8.26 -4.47 -11.13
N TRP A 147 -6.95 -4.20 -11.09
CA TRP A 147 -6.14 -3.99 -12.29
C TRP A 147 -6.02 -5.27 -13.12
N LEU A 148 -5.69 -6.39 -12.48
CA LEU A 148 -5.65 -7.70 -13.14
C LEU A 148 -6.96 -7.99 -13.88
N LEU A 149 -8.11 -7.78 -13.24
CA LEU A 149 -9.42 -8.02 -13.84
C LEU A 149 -9.66 -7.10 -15.04
N LEU A 150 -9.44 -5.79 -14.91
CA LEU A 150 -9.64 -4.83 -15.98
C LEU A 150 -8.73 -5.15 -17.18
N SER A 151 -7.43 -5.33 -16.94
CA SER A 151 -6.44 -5.61 -17.98
C SER A 151 -6.77 -6.90 -18.74
N SER A 152 -7.14 -7.97 -18.01
CA SER A 152 -7.54 -9.25 -18.62
C SER A 152 -8.80 -9.11 -19.49
N LEU A 153 -9.79 -8.34 -19.04
CA LEU A 153 -10.99 -8.08 -19.83
C LEU A 153 -10.67 -7.28 -21.10
N LEU A 154 -9.88 -6.18 -20.97
CA LEU A 154 -9.52 -5.33 -22.11
C LEU A 154 -8.72 -6.08 -23.18
N GLN A 155 -7.81 -7.00 -22.81
CA GLN A 155 -7.08 -7.85 -23.73
C GLN A 155 -7.98 -8.76 -24.58
N LYS A 156 -9.21 -9.02 -24.11
CA LYS A 156 -10.24 -9.84 -24.77
C LYS A 156 -11.38 -9.03 -25.37
N GLY A 157 -11.22 -7.70 -25.45
CA GLY A 157 -12.24 -6.80 -25.99
C GLY A 157 -13.50 -6.70 -25.12
N LEU A 158 -13.36 -7.00 -23.82
CA LEU A 158 -14.40 -6.84 -22.80
C LEU A 158 -14.09 -5.64 -21.91
N SER A 159 -15.11 -5.21 -21.15
CA SER A 159 -15.04 -4.16 -20.16
C SER A 159 -15.80 -4.57 -18.87
N PHE A 160 -15.79 -3.74 -17.85
CA PHE A 160 -16.63 -3.96 -16.67
C PHE A 160 -18.12 -3.93 -16.96
N HIS A 161 -18.57 -3.32 -18.09
CA HIS A 161 -19.97 -3.33 -18.51
C HIS A 161 -20.44 -4.70 -19.04
N ASP A 162 -19.51 -5.58 -19.40
CA ASP A 162 -19.81 -6.91 -19.92
C ASP A 162 -20.03 -7.97 -18.83
N ILE A 163 -19.78 -7.61 -17.55
CA ILE A 163 -19.88 -8.52 -16.41
C ILE A 163 -20.80 -7.94 -15.33
N HIS A 164 -21.30 -8.79 -14.43
CA HIS A 164 -21.98 -8.35 -13.21
C HIS A 164 -20.94 -8.17 -12.09
N LEU A 165 -20.31 -6.98 -12.05
CA LEU A 165 -19.23 -6.69 -11.12
C LEU A 165 -19.74 -6.40 -9.71
N SER A 166 -19.14 -7.06 -8.70
CA SER A 166 -19.40 -6.86 -7.27
C SER A 166 -18.14 -6.42 -6.55
N TYR A 167 -18.17 -5.25 -5.95
CA TYR A 167 -17.04 -4.75 -5.15
C TYR A 167 -17.13 -5.25 -3.71
N LEU A 168 -16.31 -6.24 -3.38
CA LEU A 168 -16.28 -6.89 -2.06
C LEU A 168 -14.85 -6.94 -1.52
N LEU A 169 -14.70 -6.69 -0.22
CA LEU A 169 -13.44 -7.01 0.48
C LEU A 169 -13.27 -8.54 0.60
N PRO A 170 -12.04 -9.05 0.73
CA PRO A 170 -11.77 -10.49 0.74
C PRO A 170 -12.60 -11.28 1.76
N ALA A 171 -12.82 -10.73 2.95
CA ALA A 171 -13.61 -11.35 4.01
C ALA A 171 -15.10 -11.58 3.63
N ALA A 172 -15.65 -10.71 2.76
CA ALA A 172 -17.01 -10.84 2.25
C ALA A 172 -17.07 -11.63 0.93
N ALA A 173 -16.04 -11.50 0.08
CA ALA A 173 -15.98 -12.19 -1.20
C ALA A 173 -15.82 -13.70 -1.05
N ARG A 174 -14.99 -14.16 -0.11
CA ARG A 174 -14.70 -15.56 0.11
C ARG A 174 -15.95 -16.42 0.35
N PRO A 175 -16.79 -16.15 1.36
CA PRO A 175 -18.01 -16.96 1.58
C PRO A 175 -18.99 -16.84 0.41
N ALA A 176 -19.07 -15.70 -0.29
CA ALA A 176 -19.92 -15.55 -1.47
C ALA A 176 -19.43 -16.41 -2.64
N PHE A 177 -18.11 -16.53 -2.84
CA PHE A 177 -17.50 -17.39 -3.84
C PHE A 177 -17.71 -18.87 -3.48
N GLU A 178 -17.40 -19.29 -2.25
CA GLU A 178 -17.57 -20.67 -1.77
C GLU A 178 -19.03 -21.14 -1.86
N ALA A 179 -19.99 -20.24 -1.65
CA ALA A 179 -21.43 -20.52 -1.80
C ALA A 179 -21.94 -20.46 -3.25
N GLY A 180 -21.10 -20.14 -4.24
CA GLY A 180 -21.49 -20.01 -5.64
C GLY A 180 -22.41 -18.81 -5.94
N THR A 181 -22.50 -17.81 -5.04
CA THR A 181 -23.25 -16.58 -5.28
C THR A 181 -22.51 -15.61 -6.20
N ILE A 182 -21.21 -15.78 -6.37
CA ILE A 182 -20.36 -15.19 -7.41
C ILE A 182 -19.69 -16.31 -8.22
N ASP A 183 -19.49 -16.07 -9.51
CA ASP A 183 -19.01 -17.08 -10.46
C ASP A 183 -17.50 -17.07 -10.60
N ALA A 184 -16.88 -15.90 -10.42
CA ALA A 184 -15.43 -15.68 -10.45
C ALA A 184 -15.00 -14.64 -9.42
N TRP A 185 -13.75 -14.76 -8.96
CA TRP A 185 -13.17 -13.86 -7.97
C TRP A 185 -11.74 -13.47 -8.36
N ALA A 186 -11.49 -12.16 -8.50
CA ALA A 186 -10.17 -11.62 -8.67
C ALA A 186 -9.57 -11.31 -7.29
N ILE A 187 -8.43 -11.95 -6.94
CA ILE A 187 -7.90 -11.98 -5.58
C ILE A 187 -6.39 -12.18 -5.58
N TRP A 188 -5.76 -11.87 -4.44
CA TRP A 188 -4.32 -11.97 -4.19
C TRP A 188 -4.01 -12.84 -2.96
N ASP A 189 -2.73 -13.20 -2.79
CA ASP A 189 -2.23 -13.93 -1.62
C ASP A 189 -2.27 -13.07 -0.33
N PRO A 190 -2.51 -13.66 0.84
CA PRO A 190 -2.65 -15.10 1.08
C PRO A 190 -4.06 -15.66 0.84
N TYR A 191 -5.03 -14.83 0.46
CA TYR A 191 -6.42 -15.26 0.22
C TYR A 191 -6.50 -16.24 -0.97
N LEU A 192 -5.73 -15.97 -2.04
CA LEU A 192 -5.66 -16.86 -3.21
C LEU A 192 -5.20 -18.28 -2.80
N SER A 193 -4.11 -18.39 -2.06
CA SER A 193 -3.62 -19.69 -1.58
C SER A 193 -4.58 -20.35 -0.59
N ALA A 194 -5.36 -19.55 0.17
CA ALA A 194 -6.30 -20.05 1.17
C ALA A 194 -7.61 -20.64 0.58
N VAL A 195 -7.94 -20.36 -0.68
CA VAL A 195 -9.14 -20.94 -1.34
C VAL A 195 -8.95 -22.43 -1.65
N GLY A 196 -7.69 -22.88 -1.76
CA GLY A 196 -7.37 -24.32 -1.90
C GLY A 196 -7.51 -24.86 -3.33
N GLN A 197 -7.40 -26.20 -3.44
CA GLN A 197 -7.23 -26.92 -4.71
C GLN A 197 -8.51 -27.11 -5.56
N LYS A 198 -9.67 -26.63 -5.08
CA LYS A 198 -10.94 -26.76 -5.81
C LYS A 198 -11.21 -25.56 -6.74
N THR A 199 -10.17 -24.85 -7.11
CA THR A 199 -10.25 -23.67 -7.98
C THR A 199 -9.17 -23.72 -9.04
N ARG A 200 -9.43 -23.08 -10.17
CA ARG A 200 -8.42 -22.82 -11.19
C ARG A 200 -8.39 -21.37 -11.57
N ALA A 201 -7.22 -20.90 -11.95
CA ALA A 201 -7.04 -19.55 -12.48
C ALA A 201 -7.47 -19.48 -13.96
N LEU A 202 -8.15 -18.40 -14.31
CA LEU A 202 -8.40 -17.98 -15.70
C LEU A 202 -7.28 -17.08 -16.20
N ALA A 203 -6.73 -16.23 -15.32
CA ALA A 203 -5.58 -15.37 -15.55
C ALA A 203 -4.85 -15.14 -14.22
N THR A 204 -3.57 -14.80 -14.32
CA THR A 204 -2.68 -14.45 -13.21
C THR A 204 -2.00 -13.10 -13.47
N GLY A 205 -1.34 -12.52 -12.50
CA GLY A 205 -0.54 -11.32 -12.70
C GLY A 205 0.53 -11.47 -13.80
N ALA A 206 1.02 -12.69 -14.05
CA ALA A 206 1.98 -12.93 -15.14
C ALA A 206 1.41 -12.62 -16.53
N ASP A 207 0.10 -12.72 -16.70
CA ASP A 207 -0.58 -12.46 -17.98
C ASP A 207 -0.71 -10.94 -18.27
N ILE A 208 -0.43 -10.08 -17.28
CA ILE A 208 -0.49 -8.61 -17.36
C ILE A 208 0.84 -7.92 -17.04
N LYS A 209 1.97 -8.50 -17.40
CA LYS A 209 3.34 -7.99 -17.14
C LYS A 209 3.81 -8.10 -15.68
N GLY A 210 3.07 -8.76 -14.81
CA GLY A 210 3.37 -8.92 -13.39
C GLY A 210 2.89 -7.74 -12.53
N ALA A 211 2.46 -8.05 -11.31
CA ALA A 211 2.10 -7.06 -10.30
C ALA A 211 3.34 -6.59 -9.53
N MET A 212 3.37 -5.32 -9.15
CA MET A 212 4.37 -4.74 -8.25
C MET A 212 3.73 -4.34 -6.93
N SER A 213 4.51 -4.38 -5.86
CA SER A 213 4.14 -3.72 -4.60
C SER A 213 4.99 -2.46 -4.42
N PHE A 214 4.37 -1.38 -3.94
CA PHE A 214 5.02 -0.09 -3.75
C PHE A 214 5.08 0.29 -2.28
N TYR A 215 6.24 0.80 -1.87
CA TYR A 215 6.44 1.45 -0.58
C TYR A 215 6.11 2.93 -0.70
N LEU A 216 5.22 3.39 0.15
CA LEU A 216 4.58 4.70 0.07
C LEU A 216 4.71 5.44 1.38
N SER A 217 4.86 6.75 1.29
CA SER A 217 4.80 7.66 2.42
C SER A 217 3.79 8.76 2.16
N SER A 218 3.19 9.32 3.22
CA SER A 218 2.47 10.57 3.07
C SER A 218 3.44 11.68 2.63
N LEU A 219 3.01 12.57 1.74
CA LEU A 219 3.85 13.67 1.27
C LEU A 219 4.34 14.54 2.45
N SER A 220 3.46 14.80 3.44
CA SER A 220 3.79 15.61 4.61
C SER A 220 4.90 14.97 5.46
N PHE A 221 4.88 13.65 5.66
CA PHE A 221 5.93 12.95 6.40
C PHE A 221 7.27 13.02 5.66
N TYR A 222 7.27 12.73 4.36
CA TYR A 222 8.47 12.84 3.52
C TYR A 222 9.08 14.24 3.54
N GLN A 223 8.26 15.30 3.43
CA GLN A 223 8.74 16.68 3.42
C GLN A 223 9.29 17.14 4.77
N ASN A 224 8.68 16.71 5.87
CA ASN A 224 9.05 17.18 7.21
C ASN A 224 10.21 16.38 7.81
N ILE A 225 10.34 15.07 7.47
CA ILE A 225 11.28 14.18 8.16
C ILE A 225 11.87 13.15 7.18
N PRO A 226 12.55 13.59 6.11
CA PRO A 226 13.11 12.69 5.10
C PRO A 226 14.13 11.69 5.67
N ASP A 227 14.90 12.07 6.69
CA ASP A 227 15.91 11.20 7.31
C ASP A 227 15.26 10.00 8.03
N LEU A 228 14.07 10.18 8.61
CA LEU A 228 13.34 9.07 9.21
C LEU A 228 12.81 8.10 8.15
N LEU A 229 12.40 8.60 6.98
CA LEU A 229 12.01 7.74 5.86
C LEU A 229 13.22 6.95 5.30
N VAL A 230 14.43 7.52 5.34
CA VAL A 230 15.67 6.79 5.04
C VAL A 230 15.90 5.65 6.04
N ALA A 231 15.67 5.88 7.34
CA ALA A 231 15.79 4.83 8.35
C ALA A 231 14.77 3.69 8.11
N VAL A 232 13.52 4.03 7.74
CA VAL A 232 12.49 3.04 7.37
C VAL A 232 12.94 2.22 6.15
N ARG A 233 13.41 2.87 5.08
CA ARG A 233 13.93 2.19 3.89
C ARG A 233 15.04 1.19 4.25
N ASN A 234 15.99 1.60 5.07
CA ASN A 234 17.10 0.75 5.46
C ASN A 234 16.65 -0.46 6.29
N ALA A 235 15.68 -0.26 7.21
CA ALA A 235 15.09 -1.35 7.97
C ALA A 235 14.28 -2.33 7.09
N ILE A 236 13.61 -1.84 6.03
CA ILE A 236 12.94 -2.67 5.01
C ILE A 236 13.99 -3.52 4.27
N ILE A 237 15.09 -2.92 3.82
CA ILE A 237 16.16 -3.65 3.12
C ILE A 237 16.77 -4.74 4.02
N GLU A 238 17.01 -4.43 5.29
CA GLU A 238 17.51 -5.41 6.26
C GLU A 238 16.51 -6.56 6.46
N CYS A 239 15.23 -6.24 6.60
CA CYS A 239 14.15 -7.21 6.71
C CYS A 239 14.04 -8.11 5.48
N ASP A 240 14.12 -7.55 4.28
CA ASP A 240 14.07 -8.28 3.01
C ASP A 240 15.26 -9.26 2.90
N ASN A 241 16.47 -8.81 3.23
CA ASN A 241 17.66 -9.66 3.23
C ASN A 241 17.51 -10.81 4.24
N TRP A 242 16.98 -10.54 5.42
CA TRP A 242 16.69 -11.57 6.41
C TRP A 242 15.63 -12.55 5.88
N ALA A 243 14.52 -12.04 5.31
CA ALA A 243 13.41 -12.85 4.82
C ALA A 243 13.82 -13.80 3.69
N GLN A 244 14.70 -13.36 2.77
CA GLN A 244 15.26 -14.21 1.72
C GLN A 244 16.03 -15.40 2.30
N ALA A 245 16.82 -15.19 3.35
CA ALA A 245 17.64 -16.22 3.99
C ALA A 245 16.84 -17.14 4.94
N HIS A 246 15.64 -16.72 5.39
CA HIS A 246 14.90 -17.38 6.46
C HIS A 246 13.45 -17.69 6.09
N ARG A 247 13.21 -18.22 4.88
CA ARG A 247 11.85 -18.45 4.34
C ARG A 247 10.97 -19.33 5.21
N GLU A 248 11.55 -20.29 5.94
CA GLU A 248 10.84 -21.11 6.92
C GLU A 248 10.32 -20.28 8.10
N ASP A 249 11.12 -19.35 8.60
CA ASP A 249 10.72 -18.45 9.68
C ASP A 249 9.64 -17.48 9.19
N VAL A 250 9.77 -16.96 7.97
CA VAL A 250 8.75 -16.15 7.31
C VAL A 250 7.44 -16.91 7.24
N THR A 251 7.46 -18.16 6.77
CA THR A 251 6.27 -19.03 6.69
C THR A 251 5.62 -19.16 8.07
N ARG A 252 6.38 -19.40 9.13
CA ARG A 252 5.88 -19.55 10.49
C ARG A 252 5.24 -18.26 11.03
N ILE A 253 5.91 -17.11 10.80
CA ILE A 253 5.39 -15.79 11.21
C ILE A 253 4.07 -15.49 10.49
N LEU A 254 4.03 -15.64 9.17
CA LEU A 254 2.83 -15.37 8.40
C LEU A 254 1.70 -16.36 8.68
N ALA A 255 2.00 -17.64 8.95
CA ALA A 255 1.00 -18.63 9.37
C ALA A 255 0.36 -18.21 10.71
N SER A 256 1.17 -17.79 11.68
CA SER A 256 0.66 -17.28 12.97
C SER A 256 -0.21 -16.04 12.79
N SER A 257 0.20 -15.09 11.95
CA SER A 257 -0.50 -13.82 11.75
C SER A 257 -1.79 -13.95 10.94
N THR A 258 -1.83 -14.88 9.99
CA THR A 258 -3.00 -15.09 9.12
C THR A 258 -3.99 -16.11 9.67
N GLY A 259 -3.52 -17.03 10.53
CA GLY A 259 -4.30 -18.18 11.00
C GLY A 259 -4.43 -19.29 9.95
N LEU A 260 -3.65 -19.23 8.86
CA LEU A 260 -3.64 -20.22 7.80
C LEU A 260 -2.66 -21.37 8.11
N ALA A 261 -2.91 -22.54 7.53
CA ALA A 261 -2.00 -23.68 7.66
C ALA A 261 -0.61 -23.37 7.03
N PRO A 262 0.50 -23.83 7.64
CA PRO A 262 1.85 -23.48 7.17
C PRO A 262 2.16 -23.88 5.73
N ASP A 263 1.59 -24.97 5.22
CA ASP A 263 1.73 -25.43 3.82
C ASP A 263 1.07 -24.45 2.83
N ILE A 264 -0.10 -23.92 3.17
CA ILE A 264 -0.78 -22.87 2.39
C ILE A 264 0.07 -21.61 2.35
N VAL A 265 0.56 -21.17 3.51
CA VAL A 265 1.39 -19.95 3.62
C VAL A 265 2.72 -20.11 2.89
N ARG A 266 3.36 -21.29 2.92
CA ARG A 266 4.58 -21.57 2.18
C ARG A 266 4.42 -21.27 0.69
N ASN A 267 3.31 -21.73 0.07
CA ASN A 267 3.02 -21.45 -1.33
C ASN A 267 2.92 -19.94 -1.63
N SER A 268 2.42 -19.15 -0.68
CA SER A 268 2.41 -17.70 -0.81
C SER A 268 3.80 -17.08 -0.64
N VAL A 269 4.57 -17.54 0.37
CA VAL A 269 5.92 -17.05 0.67
C VAL A 269 6.88 -17.28 -0.50
N ASP A 270 6.76 -18.43 -1.20
CA ASP A 270 7.62 -18.76 -2.34
C ASP A 270 7.46 -17.79 -3.52
N LYS A 271 6.33 -17.09 -3.61
CA LYS A 271 6.04 -16.09 -4.63
C LYS A 271 6.54 -14.68 -4.27
N LEU A 272 6.91 -14.43 -3.00
CA LEU A 272 7.35 -13.11 -2.55
C LEU A 272 8.83 -12.86 -2.91
N PRO A 273 9.14 -11.73 -3.54
CA PRO A 273 10.51 -11.42 -3.96
C PRO A 273 11.42 -10.97 -2.80
N PHE A 274 10.87 -10.39 -1.73
CA PHE A 274 11.61 -9.82 -0.59
C PHE A 274 12.84 -9.02 -1.04
N ARG A 275 12.63 -8.02 -1.85
CA ARG A 275 13.70 -7.15 -2.33
C ARG A 275 13.18 -5.74 -2.56
N PHE A 276 13.73 -4.81 -1.82
CA PHE A 276 13.52 -3.38 -2.04
C PHE A 276 14.31 -2.91 -3.27
N ASN A 277 13.64 -2.18 -4.16
CA ASN A 277 14.24 -1.41 -5.24
C ASN A 277 13.84 0.06 -5.09
N ALA A 278 14.73 0.98 -5.44
CA ALA A 278 14.35 2.38 -5.65
C ALA A 278 13.41 2.47 -6.87
N MET A 279 12.59 3.52 -6.92
CA MET A 279 11.76 3.79 -8.10
C MET A 279 12.64 3.98 -9.33
N ASP A 280 12.26 3.33 -10.43
CA ASP A 280 12.93 3.35 -11.73
C ASP A 280 11.93 3.62 -12.86
N ASP A 281 12.43 3.79 -14.09
CA ASP A 281 11.57 4.10 -15.23
C ASP A 281 10.57 2.98 -15.55
N ASP A 282 10.87 1.70 -15.27
CA ASP A 282 9.94 0.58 -15.50
C ASP A 282 8.77 0.61 -14.50
N SER A 283 9.07 0.83 -13.21
CA SER A 283 8.04 0.94 -12.16
C SER A 283 7.16 2.18 -12.35
N ILE A 284 7.74 3.30 -12.78
CA ILE A 284 7.00 4.54 -13.10
C ILE A 284 6.11 4.31 -14.32
N ALA A 285 6.65 3.73 -15.41
CA ALA A 285 5.87 3.46 -16.62
C ALA A 285 4.69 2.51 -16.37
N GLN A 286 4.85 1.52 -15.48
CA GLN A 286 3.74 0.65 -15.08
C GLN A 286 2.63 1.44 -14.39
N GLN A 287 2.96 2.36 -13.48
CA GLN A 287 1.98 3.20 -12.80
C GLN A 287 1.27 4.15 -13.78
N GLU A 288 2.00 4.73 -14.73
CA GLU A 288 1.47 5.57 -15.80
C GLU A 288 0.50 4.77 -16.71
N GLU A 289 0.85 3.51 -17.07
CA GLU A 289 -0.01 2.61 -17.85
C GLU A 289 -1.34 2.30 -17.12
N ILE A 290 -1.27 1.96 -15.84
CA ILE A 290 -2.45 1.69 -15.01
C ILE A 290 -3.33 2.93 -14.93
N ALA A 291 -2.75 4.10 -14.65
CA ALA A 291 -3.47 5.37 -14.57
C ALA A 291 -4.18 5.70 -15.90
N ALA A 292 -3.48 5.54 -17.03
CA ALA A 292 -4.04 5.79 -18.36
C ALA A 292 -5.22 4.84 -18.67
N ALA A 293 -5.09 3.55 -18.33
CA ALA A 293 -6.17 2.57 -18.55
C ALA A 293 -7.42 2.92 -17.73
N PHE A 294 -7.27 3.20 -16.42
CA PHE A 294 -8.41 3.55 -15.57
C PHE A 294 -9.04 4.90 -15.93
N HIS A 295 -8.24 5.86 -16.35
CA HIS A 295 -8.77 7.14 -16.84
C HIS A 295 -9.55 6.98 -18.16
N LYS A 296 -9.03 6.21 -19.12
CA LYS A 296 -9.69 5.91 -20.39
C LYS A 296 -11.06 5.24 -20.20
N GLU A 297 -11.14 4.34 -19.22
CA GLU A 297 -12.40 3.65 -18.86
C GLU A 297 -13.31 4.49 -17.94
N ASN A 298 -12.99 5.77 -17.67
CA ASN A 298 -13.72 6.70 -16.78
C ASN A 298 -13.87 6.17 -15.35
N LEU A 299 -12.91 5.37 -14.87
CA LEU A 299 -12.89 4.79 -13.52
C LEU A 299 -12.17 5.68 -12.49
N ILE A 300 -11.35 6.62 -12.98
CA ILE A 300 -10.78 7.74 -12.24
C ILE A 300 -11.05 9.07 -12.97
N GLY A 301 -11.28 10.14 -12.19
CA GLY A 301 -11.68 11.44 -12.75
C GLY A 301 -10.52 12.28 -13.26
N SER A 302 -9.29 12.02 -12.81
CA SER A 302 -8.09 12.77 -13.24
C SER A 302 -6.94 11.80 -13.48
N LEU A 303 -6.04 12.18 -14.40
CA LEU A 303 -4.80 11.43 -14.65
C LEU A 303 -3.71 11.96 -13.68
N PRO A 304 -3.23 11.15 -12.71
CA PRO A 304 -2.21 11.59 -11.79
C PRO A 304 -0.84 11.73 -12.46
N ASP A 305 -0.06 12.73 -12.02
CA ASP A 305 1.35 12.87 -12.39
C ASP A 305 2.22 11.99 -11.46
N ILE A 306 2.49 10.77 -11.90
CA ILE A 306 3.25 9.79 -11.12
C ILE A 306 4.69 10.28 -10.87
N ARG A 307 5.33 10.89 -11.88
CA ARG A 307 6.75 11.32 -11.78
C ARG A 307 6.95 12.40 -10.71
N LYS A 308 5.97 13.29 -10.54
CA LYS A 308 6.01 14.33 -9.50
C LYS A 308 5.96 13.74 -8.08
N SER A 309 5.42 12.55 -7.94
CA SER A 309 5.19 11.89 -6.64
C SER A 309 6.31 10.91 -6.24
N ILE A 310 7.49 11.01 -6.87
CA ILE A 310 8.63 10.16 -6.51
C ILE A 310 9.48 10.84 -5.44
N ALA A 311 9.69 10.16 -4.32
CA ALA A 311 10.59 10.65 -3.27
C ALA A 311 12.05 10.40 -3.66
N THR A 312 12.88 11.43 -3.52
CA THR A 312 14.33 11.31 -3.67
C THR A 312 14.96 11.20 -2.29
N LEU A 313 15.33 9.99 -1.91
CA LEU A 313 16.00 9.73 -0.63
C LEU A 313 17.51 9.74 -0.81
N LYS A 314 18.19 10.60 -0.04
CA LYS A 314 19.65 10.67 -0.01
C LYS A 314 20.20 9.61 0.96
N GLY A 315 21.28 8.95 0.61
CA GLY A 315 21.97 7.96 1.45
C GLY A 315 21.99 6.58 0.86
#